data_ba84e31941e90f66db2db77577408d71
#
_entry.id   ba84e31941e90f66db2db77577408d71
#
_cell.length_a   1.000
_cell.length_b   1.000
_cell.length_c   1.000
_cell.angle_alpha   90.00
_cell.angle_beta   90.00
_cell.angle_gamma   90.00
#
_symmetry.space_group_name_H-M   'P 1'
#
loop_
_entity.id
_entity.type
_entity.pdbx_description
1 polymer ?
#
loop_
_entity_poly.entity_id
_entity_poly.type
_entity_poly.pdbx_seq_one_letter_code
_entity_poly.pdbx_strand_id
1 'polypeptide(L)'
;MASNCPLTPAPFLSMPMISSMPKALQRLSEKLNRLPGIGKRTAERLSMALLDWPEEQLVALGDDLQKLRRQIRPCNCCGNYSEQELCPICSSANRQQNLICVVENASQIAVIEGSNAYRGMYHVLGGKLSPLNGKGPADLRIRELRERLQNSLITELIIATSPDLEGEATAHFLAEEFRGMPILISRIASGIPAGADLSYADAATLNLALNGRRKLNEFP
;
A
#
# COMPACT_ATOMS: atom_id res chain seq x y z
N MET A 1 4.07 -67.65 -45.04
CA MET A 1 4.01 -67.52 -43.58
C MET A 1 4.68 -66.22 -43.18
N ALA A 2 3.89 -65.19 -42.97
CA ALA A 2 4.35 -63.89 -42.64
C ALA A 2 4.25 -63.67 -41.11
N SER A 3 5.36 -63.46 -40.44
CA SER A 3 5.44 -63.26 -39.02
C SER A 3 5.16 -61.79 -38.70
N ASN A 4 4.00 -61.53 -38.09
CA ASN A 4 3.63 -60.23 -37.51
C ASN A 4 4.45 -60.02 -36.23
N CYS A 5 5.33 -59.05 -36.24
CA CYS A 5 5.97 -58.52 -35.04
C CYS A 5 5.19 -57.27 -34.56
N PRO A 6 4.59 -57.25 -33.37
CA PRO A 6 3.94 -56.06 -32.86
C PRO A 6 4.99 -55.05 -32.34
N LEU A 7 5.12 -53.90 -33.03
CA LEU A 7 5.87 -52.73 -32.53
C LEU A 7 5.11 -52.14 -31.34
N THR A 8 5.56 -52.42 -30.13
CA THR A 8 5.16 -51.69 -28.93
C THR A 8 5.78 -50.27 -29.01
N PRO A 9 4.98 -49.18 -28.90
CA PRO A 9 5.54 -47.85 -28.83
C PRO A 9 6.33 -47.68 -27.52
N ALA A 10 7.57 -47.27 -27.65
CA ALA A 10 8.40 -46.92 -26.52
C ALA A 10 7.73 -45.79 -25.69
N PRO A 11 7.81 -45.83 -24.34
CA PRO A 11 7.25 -44.76 -23.53
C PRO A 11 7.93 -43.45 -23.88
N PHE A 12 7.13 -42.43 -24.20
CA PHE A 12 7.58 -41.05 -24.32
C PHE A 12 8.20 -40.63 -22.96
N LEU A 13 9.48 -40.81 -22.77
CA LEU A 13 10.24 -40.12 -21.73
C LEU A 13 10.11 -38.64 -22.05
N SER A 14 9.39 -37.92 -21.19
CA SER A 14 9.36 -36.48 -21.18
C SER A 14 10.79 -35.98 -20.98
N MET A 15 11.45 -35.62 -22.08
CA MET A 15 12.75 -34.95 -22.01
C MET A 15 12.55 -33.67 -21.19
N PRO A 16 13.37 -33.42 -20.15
CA PRO A 16 13.32 -32.17 -19.43
C PRO A 16 13.53 -31.05 -20.45
N MET A 17 12.60 -30.11 -20.52
CA MET A 17 12.75 -28.92 -21.39
C MET A 17 14.04 -28.23 -20.98
N ILE A 18 15.05 -28.28 -21.83
CA ILE A 18 16.33 -27.58 -21.60
C ILE A 18 15.99 -26.08 -21.67
N SER A 19 15.94 -25.43 -20.52
CA SER A 19 15.81 -23.97 -20.50
C SER A 19 17.02 -23.37 -21.18
N SER A 20 16.78 -22.61 -22.25
CA SER A 20 17.84 -21.91 -22.99
C SER A 20 18.47 -20.77 -22.19
N MET A 21 17.89 -20.40 -21.05
CA MET A 21 18.36 -19.31 -20.20
C MET A 21 19.42 -19.82 -19.19
N PRO A 22 20.57 -19.15 -19.05
CA PRO A 22 21.58 -19.46 -18.05
C PRO A 22 21.00 -19.49 -16.61
N LYS A 23 21.46 -20.43 -15.79
CA LYS A 23 20.96 -20.61 -14.41
C LYS A 23 21.03 -19.35 -13.54
N ALA A 24 22.03 -18.50 -13.75
CA ALA A 24 22.16 -17.24 -13.03
C ALA A 24 20.98 -16.28 -13.34
N LEU A 25 20.64 -16.13 -14.63
CA LEU A 25 19.50 -15.33 -15.08
C LEU A 25 18.17 -15.91 -14.61
N GLN A 26 18.02 -17.24 -14.61
CA GLN A 26 16.82 -17.89 -14.09
C GLN A 26 16.60 -17.56 -12.60
N ARG A 27 17.64 -17.70 -11.77
CA ARG A 27 17.57 -17.36 -10.35
C ARG A 27 17.21 -15.88 -10.10
N LEU A 28 17.75 -14.96 -10.91
CA LEU A 28 17.44 -13.55 -10.83
C LEU A 28 15.99 -13.28 -11.24
N SER A 29 15.56 -13.83 -12.37
CA SER A 29 14.19 -13.74 -12.87
C SER A 29 13.17 -14.29 -11.85
N GLU A 30 13.44 -15.42 -11.20
CA GLU A 30 12.59 -15.98 -10.15
C GLU A 30 12.45 -15.03 -8.94
N LYS A 31 13.53 -14.34 -8.55
CA LYS A 31 13.49 -13.36 -7.47
C LYS A 31 12.67 -12.13 -7.86
N LEU A 32 12.86 -11.61 -9.08
CA LEU A 32 12.11 -10.46 -9.60
C LEU A 32 10.61 -10.78 -9.76
N ASN A 33 10.28 -12.02 -10.16
CA ASN A 33 8.89 -12.46 -10.29
C ASN A 33 8.11 -12.52 -8.96
N ARG A 34 8.79 -12.45 -7.80
CA ARG A 34 8.14 -12.35 -6.49
C ARG A 34 7.63 -10.96 -6.17
N LEU A 35 8.02 -9.97 -6.96
CA LEU A 35 7.56 -8.59 -6.78
C LEU A 35 6.15 -8.43 -7.34
N PRO A 36 5.24 -7.74 -6.62
CA PRO A 36 3.87 -7.55 -7.08
C PRO A 36 3.85 -6.80 -8.43
N GLY A 37 2.99 -7.24 -9.33
CA GLY A 37 2.89 -6.66 -10.68
C GLY A 37 3.96 -7.11 -11.68
N ILE A 38 4.97 -7.87 -11.25
CA ILE A 38 6.00 -8.43 -12.15
C ILE A 38 5.68 -9.88 -12.49
N GLY A 39 5.16 -10.10 -13.70
CA GLY A 39 4.95 -11.45 -14.24
C GLY A 39 6.24 -12.07 -14.79
N LYS A 40 6.20 -13.38 -15.06
CA LYS A 40 7.36 -14.17 -15.54
C LYS A 40 8.09 -13.54 -16.72
N ARG A 41 7.35 -13.13 -17.77
CA ARG A 41 7.96 -12.50 -18.97
C ARG A 41 8.65 -11.17 -18.65
N THR A 42 8.06 -10.36 -17.78
CA THR A 42 8.65 -9.10 -17.33
C THR A 42 9.91 -9.35 -16.51
N ALA A 43 9.89 -10.32 -15.60
CA ALA A 43 11.04 -10.70 -14.79
C ALA A 43 12.22 -11.19 -15.65
N GLU A 44 11.95 -12.03 -16.67
CA GLU A 44 12.95 -12.48 -17.64
C GLU A 44 13.55 -11.31 -18.41
N ARG A 45 12.72 -10.39 -18.92
CA ARG A 45 13.18 -9.21 -19.63
C ARG A 45 14.02 -8.28 -18.74
N LEU A 46 13.61 -8.06 -17.50
CA LEU A 46 14.36 -7.24 -16.53
C LEU A 46 15.71 -7.87 -16.20
N SER A 47 15.76 -9.20 -15.99
CA SER A 47 17.01 -9.90 -15.69
C SER A 47 18.00 -9.85 -16.88
N MET A 48 17.51 -9.87 -18.11
CA MET A 48 18.35 -9.69 -19.29
C MET A 48 18.85 -8.24 -19.42
N ALA A 49 17.98 -7.25 -19.22
CA ALA A 49 18.37 -5.84 -19.28
C ALA A 49 19.46 -5.46 -18.26
N LEU A 50 19.49 -6.12 -17.11
CA LEU A 50 20.55 -5.91 -16.12
C LEU A 50 21.94 -6.39 -16.58
N LEU A 51 22.03 -7.26 -17.59
CA LEU A 51 23.32 -7.65 -18.18
C LEU A 51 24.00 -6.51 -18.94
N ASP A 52 23.20 -5.55 -19.44
CA ASP A 52 23.71 -4.39 -20.19
C ASP A 52 24.19 -3.26 -19.25
N TRP A 53 23.96 -3.41 -17.94
CA TRP A 53 24.38 -2.41 -16.97
C TRP A 53 25.87 -2.53 -16.65
N PRO A 54 26.57 -1.40 -16.43
CA PRO A 54 27.92 -1.40 -15.89
C PRO A 54 27.98 -2.14 -14.54
N GLU A 55 29.08 -2.86 -14.30
CA GLU A 55 29.28 -3.64 -13.07
C GLU A 55 29.10 -2.80 -11.81
N GLU A 56 29.58 -1.56 -11.82
CA GLU A 56 29.44 -0.62 -10.70
C GLU A 56 27.97 -0.34 -10.34
N GLN A 57 27.08 -0.21 -11.34
CA GLN A 57 25.64 0.00 -11.10
C GLN A 57 24.97 -1.28 -10.56
N LEU A 58 25.39 -2.44 -11.02
CA LEU A 58 24.86 -3.71 -10.49
C LEU A 58 25.28 -3.92 -9.03
N VAL A 59 26.52 -3.59 -8.70
CA VAL A 59 27.02 -3.65 -7.30
C VAL A 59 26.24 -2.65 -6.42
N ALA A 60 26.07 -1.42 -6.87
CA ALA A 60 25.31 -0.40 -6.14
C ALA A 60 23.85 -0.84 -5.87
N LEU A 61 23.17 -1.38 -6.89
CA LEU A 61 21.83 -1.95 -6.73
C LEU A 61 21.80 -3.08 -5.70
N GLY A 62 22.79 -3.97 -5.77
CA GLY A 62 22.92 -5.09 -4.81
C GLY A 62 23.11 -4.59 -3.37
N ASP A 63 23.93 -3.59 -3.19
CA ASP A 63 24.19 -2.92 -1.91
C ASP A 63 22.93 -2.25 -1.35
N ASP A 64 22.21 -1.49 -2.17
CA ASP A 64 20.97 -0.84 -1.76
C ASP A 64 19.93 -1.86 -1.30
N LEU A 65 19.75 -2.95 -2.03
CA LEU A 65 18.85 -4.04 -1.65
C LEU A 65 19.23 -4.70 -0.33
N GLN A 66 20.52 -4.90 -0.07
CA GLN A 66 21.01 -5.50 1.18
C GLN A 66 20.80 -4.58 2.39
N LYS A 67 20.99 -3.26 2.19
CA LYS A 67 20.91 -2.25 3.25
C LYS A 67 19.48 -1.80 3.53
N LEU A 68 18.54 -1.98 2.59
CA LEU A 68 17.18 -1.44 2.63
C LEU A 68 16.49 -1.61 3.98
N ARG A 69 16.42 -2.85 4.50
CA ARG A 69 15.76 -3.15 5.78
C ARG A 69 16.49 -2.63 7.01
N ARG A 70 17.77 -2.30 6.90
CA ARG A 70 18.56 -1.75 8.02
C ARG A 70 18.47 -0.24 8.07
N GLN A 71 18.30 0.40 6.91
CA GLN A 71 18.22 1.85 6.78
C GLN A 71 16.81 2.37 7.00
N ILE A 72 15.78 1.63 6.54
CA ILE A 72 14.38 2.06 6.65
C ILE A 72 13.72 1.44 7.86
N ARG A 73 13.14 2.28 8.72
CA ARG A 73 12.36 1.92 9.90
C ARG A 73 11.07 2.73 9.96
N PRO A 74 10.05 2.27 10.70
CA PRO A 74 8.89 3.11 10.97
C PRO A 74 9.28 4.32 11.81
N CYS A 75 8.78 5.50 11.45
CA CYS A 75 8.88 6.71 12.26
C CYS A 75 8.26 6.48 13.65
N ASN A 76 8.98 6.80 14.71
CA ASN A 76 8.53 6.59 16.09
C ASN A 76 7.21 7.32 16.39
N CYS A 77 6.96 8.46 15.73
CA CYS A 77 5.75 9.25 15.92
C CYS A 77 4.58 8.74 15.08
N CYS A 78 4.73 8.65 13.75
CA CYS A 78 3.60 8.43 12.87
C CYS A 78 3.56 7.06 12.16
N GLY A 79 4.65 6.29 12.21
CA GLY A 79 4.74 4.98 11.52
C GLY A 79 5.06 5.06 10.03
N ASN A 80 5.31 6.25 9.46
CA ASN A 80 5.79 6.40 8.09
C ASN A 80 7.20 5.82 7.94
N TYR A 81 7.60 5.47 6.74
CA TYR A 81 8.99 5.06 6.46
C TYR A 81 9.97 6.21 6.71
N SER A 82 11.08 5.91 7.39
CA SER A 82 12.10 6.88 7.77
C SER A 82 13.46 6.22 7.90
N GLU A 83 14.51 6.95 7.56
CA GLU A 83 15.89 6.60 7.87
C GLU A 83 16.29 7.03 9.28
N GLN A 84 15.58 8.00 9.84
CA GLN A 84 15.80 8.56 11.17
C GLN A 84 14.67 8.19 12.14
N GLU A 85 14.78 8.56 13.41
CA GLU A 85 13.73 8.34 14.42
C GLU A 85 12.41 9.01 14.06
N LEU A 86 12.48 10.21 13.52
CA LEU A 86 11.35 10.96 13.00
C LEU A 86 11.47 11.11 11.49
N CYS A 87 10.38 10.91 10.77
CA CYS A 87 10.33 11.16 9.33
C CYS A 87 10.35 12.66 9.03
N PRO A 88 10.68 13.07 7.79
CA PRO A 88 10.72 14.48 7.41
C PRO A 88 9.43 15.26 7.68
N ILE A 89 8.28 14.59 7.67
CA ILE A 89 6.98 15.21 7.97
C ILE A 89 6.87 15.51 9.47
N CYS A 90 7.22 14.55 10.33
CA CYS A 90 7.12 14.72 11.78
C CYS A 90 8.16 15.68 12.36
N SER A 91 9.31 15.83 11.70
CA SER A 91 10.37 16.77 12.10
C SER A 91 10.17 18.19 11.56
N SER A 92 9.22 18.41 10.63
CA SER A 92 9.00 19.70 10.01
C SER A 92 8.19 20.64 10.90
N ALA A 93 8.75 21.83 11.20
CA ALA A 93 8.04 22.89 11.92
C ALA A 93 6.93 23.58 11.09
N ASN A 94 6.94 23.41 9.77
CA ASN A 94 5.99 24.05 8.86
C ASN A 94 4.68 23.27 8.68
N ARG A 95 4.48 22.19 9.44
CA ARG A 95 3.28 21.35 9.37
C ARG A 95 2.22 21.81 10.37
N GLN A 96 0.97 21.69 10.01
CA GLN A 96 -0.17 21.93 10.91
C GLN A 96 -0.26 20.80 11.93
N GLN A 97 0.27 21.02 13.11
CA GLN A 97 0.37 19.98 14.14
C GLN A 97 -0.97 19.63 14.79
N ASN A 98 -1.98 20.46 14.60
CA ASN A 98 -3.33 20.27 15.12
C ASN A 98 -4.22 19.34 14.29
N LEU A 99 -3.76 18.89 13.12
CA LEU A 99 -4.49 17.98 12.21
C LEU A 99 -3.75 16.67 12.08
N ILE A 100 -4.45 15.54 12.27
CA ILE A 100 -3.88 14.20 12.02
C ILE A 100 -4.74 13.48 10.97
N CYS A 101 -4.09 13.09 9.86
CA CYS A 101 -4.68 12.21 8.85
C CYS A 101 -4.24 10.77 9.10
N VAL A 102 -5.21 9.89 9.38
CA VAL A 102 -4.99 8.47 9.59
C VAL A 102 -5.05 7.73 8.27
N VAL A 103 -4.00 6.99 7.96
CA VAL A 103 -3.89 6.17 6.75
C VAL A 103 -3.63 4.70 7.12
N GLU A 104 -4.00 3.79 6.25
CA GLU A 104 -3.79 2.35 6.46
C GLU A 104 -2.30 1.98 6.36
N ASN A 105 -1.60 2.52 5.35
CA ASN A 105 -0.23 2.18 5.02
C ASN A 105 0.61 3.43 4.73
N ALA A 106 1.91 3.35 4.97
CA ALA A 106 2.84 4.45 4.75
C ALA A 106 2.90 4.90 3.27
N SER A 107 2.68 3.99 2.31
CA SER A 107 2.65 4.31 0.88
C SER A 107 1.56 5.32 0.49
N GLN A 108 0.44 5.35 1.22
CA GLN A 108 -0.65 6.31 0.99
C GLN A 108 -0.25 7.75 1.32
N ILE A 109 0.70 7.94 2.26
CA ILE A 109 1.24 9.26 2.58
C ILE A 109 1.89 9.91 1.35
N ALA A 110 2.68 9.14 0.60
CA ALA A 110 3.33 9.66 -0.60
C ALA A 110 2.32 10.14 -1.65
N VAL A 111 1.18 9.45 -1.79
CA VAL A 111 0.09 9.83 -2.71
C VAL A 111 -0.55 11.14 -2.26
N ILE A 112 -0.87 11.29 -0.96
CA ILE A 112 -1.49 12.49 -0.41
C ILE A 112 -0.53 13.67 -0.49
N GLU A 113 0.74 13.49 -0.14
CA GLU A 113 1.78 14.53 -0.25
C GLU A 113 1.98 14.97 -1.71
N GLY A 114 1.95 14.03 -2.66
CA GLY A 114 2.05 14.34 -4.09
C GLY A 114 0.92 15.26 -4.62
N SER A 115 -0.26 15.25 -3.98
CA SER A 115 -1.36 16.14 -4.33
C SER A 115 -1.18 17.58 -3.82
N ASN A 116 -0.28 17.82 -2.88
CA ASN A 116 -0.08 19.09 -2.17
C ASN A 116 -1.35 19.64 -1.47
N ALA A 117 -2.40 18.84 -1.31
CA ALA A 117 -3.69 19.26 -0.74
C ALA A 117 -3.72 19.26 0.79
N TYR A 118 -2.73 18.62 1.44
CA TYR A 118 -2.71 18.44 2.89
C TYR A 118 -1.40 18.91 3.52
N ARG A 119 -1.51 19.60 4.65
CA ARG A 119 -0.36 20.15 5.38
C ARG A 119 -0.31 19.72 6.85
N GLY A 120 -1.21 18.84 7.28
CA GLY A 120 -1.25 18.27 8.63
C GLY A 120 -0.26 17.14 8.85
N MET A 121 -0.37 16.49 9.98
CA MET A 121 0.42 15.33 10.38
C MET A 121 -0.27 14.04 9.95
N TYR A 122 0.46 12.93 9.92
CA TYR A 122 -0.09 11.61 9.59
C TYR A 122 0.00 10.65 10.76
N HIS A 123 -0.83 9.60 10.69
CA HIS A 123 -0.68 8.40 11.49
C HIS A 123 -0.97 7.15 10.65
N VAL A 124 0.00 6.23 10.60
CA VAL A 124 -0.10 4.96 9.88
C VAL A 124 -0.62 3.90 10.82
N LEU A 125 -1.77 3.29 10.50
CA LEU A 125 -2.36 2.21 11.28
C LEU A 125 -1.60 0.88 11.15
N GLY A 126 -0.96 0.63 10.00
CA GLY A 126 -0.34 -0.65 9.68
C GLY A 126 -1.28 -1.66 9.03
N GLY A 127 -2.50 -1.24 8.66
CA GLY A 127 -3.50 -2.05 7.97
C GLY A 127 -4.92 -1.61 8.25
N LYS A 128 -5.85 -2.54 8.06
CA LYS A 128 -7.29 -2.40 8.34
C LYS A 128 -7.74 -3.50 9.31
N LEU A 129 -8.85 -3.29 10.00
CA LEU A 129 -9.56 -4.36 10.68
C LEU A 129 -10.04 -5.39 9.66
N SER A 130 -9.66 -6.62 9.83
CA SER A 130 -10.03 -7.74 8.96
C SER A 130 -10.19 -9.01 9.78
N PRO A 131 -11.34 -9.21 10.45
CA PRO A 131 -11.58 -10.38 11.30
C PRO A 131 -11.42 -11.70 10.54
N LEU A 132 -11.79 -11.72 9.25
CA LEU A 132 -11.64 -12.90 8.41
C LEU A 132 -10.17 -13.28 8.18
N ASN A 133 -9.27 -12.30 8.20
CA ASN A 133 -7.84 -12.50 8.09
C ASN A 133 -7.13 -12.48 9.46
N GLY A 134 -7.88 -12.56 10.56
CA GLY A 134 -7.36 -12.57 11.92
C GLY A 134 -6.74 -11.25 12.39
N LYS A 135 -7.02 -10.12 11.69
CA LYS A 135 -6.54 -8.79 12.09
C LYS A 135 -7.55 -8.06 12.94
N GLY A 136 -7.24 -7.92 14.22
CA GLY A 136 -8.02 -7.17 15.21
C GLY A 136 -7.43 -5.78 15.52
N PRO A 137 -8.05 -5.05 16.45
CA PRO A 137 -7.56 -3.73 16.88
C PRO A 137 -6.14 -3.75 17.48
N ALA A 138 -5.75 -4.86 18.10
CA ALA A 138 -4.42 -5.02 18.71
C ALA A 138 -3.29 -5.13 17.65
N ASP A 139 -3.63 -5.47 16.40
CA ASP A 139 -2.68 -5.58 15.30
C ASP A 139 -2.45 -4.22 14.60
N LEU A 140 -3.22 -3.21 15.00
CA LEU A 140 -3.15 -1.85 14.46
C LEU A 140 -2.55 -0.89 15.48
N ARG A 141 -1.92 0.17 15.01
CA ARG A 141 -1.29 1.21 15.85
C ARG A 141 -2.30 2.18 16.46
N ILE A 142 -3.39 1.65 17.02
CA ILE A 142 -4.49 2.44 17.61
C ILE A 142 -4.08 3.00 18.97
N ARG A 143 -3.29 2.24 19.74
CA ARG A 143 -2.76 2.70 21.03
C ARG A 143 -1.89 3.94 20.88
N GLU A 144 -0.94 3.90 19.93
CA GLU A 144 -0.07 5.05 19.64
C GLU A 144 -0.85 6.25 19.10
N LEU A 145 -1.93 6.00 18.34
CA LEU A 145 -2.83 7.08 17.91
C LEU A 145 -3.52 7.71 19.12
N ARG A 146 -4.04 6.91 20.05
CA ARG A 146 -4.68 7.40 21.29
C ARG A 146 -3.71 8.27 22.11
N GLU A 147 -2.48 7.82 22.30
CA GLU A 147 -1.45 8.57 23.02
C GLU A 147 -1.19 9.94 22.37
N ARG A 148 -1.16 9.98 21.05
CA ARG A 148 -1.01 11.25 20.29
C ARG A 148 -2.21 12.17 20.43
N LEU A 149 -3.42 11.63 20.42
CA LEU A 149 -4.67 12.41 20.55
C LEU A 149 -4.89 12.99 21.96
N GLN A 150 -4.16 12.53 22.96
CA GLN A 150 -4.17 13.14 24.30
C GLN A 150 -3.48 14.51 24.32
N ASN A 151 -2.73 14.86 23.28
CA ASN A 151 -2.18 16.21 23.15
C ASN A 151 -3.31 17.20 22.83
N SER A 152 -3.52 18.17 23.71
CA SER A 152 -4.56 19.20 23.60
C SER A 152 -4.44 20.11 22.36
N LEU A 153 -3.31 20.07 21.64
CA LEU A 153 -3.16 20.79 20.38
C LEU A 153 -3.91 20.16 19.21
N ILE A 154 -4.27 18.87 19.29
CA ILE A 154 -4.96 18.19 18.20
C ILE A 154 -6.43 18.60 18.23
N THR A 155 -6.90 19.14 17.11
CA THR A 155 -8.29 19.60 16.94
C THR A 155 -9.10 18.71 16.00
N GLU A 156 -8.42 18.01 15.08
CA GLU A 156 -9.12 17.17 14.09
C GLU A 156 -8.34 15.89 13.78
N LEU A 157 -9.10 14.79 13.71
CA LEU A 157 -8.69 13.48 13.23
C LEU A 157 -9.40 13.19 11.90
N ILE A 158 -8.65 13.18 10.82
CA ILE A 158 -9.17 12.86 9.48
C ILE A 158 -8.92 11.38 9.20
N ILE A 159 -9.96 10.60 8.97
CA ILE A 159 -9.84 9.17 8.65
C ILE A 159 -9.77 9.00 7.13
N ALA A 160 -8.64 8.48 6.64
CA ALA A 160 -8.36 8.27 5.22
C ALA A 160 -8.16 6.78 4.90
N THR A 161 -9.06 5.93 5.45
CA THR A 161 -9.12 4.51 5.08
C THR A 161 -9.83 4.33 3.74
N SER A 162 -9.54 3.23 3.04
CA SER A 162 -10.17 2.89 1.77
C SER A 162 -11.70 2.79 1.89
N PRO A 163 -12.47 3.13 0.84
CA PRO A 163 -13.93 3.03 0.86
C PRO A 163 -14.43 1.61 0.56
N ASP A 164 -13.72 0.59 1.05
CA ASP A 164 -14.12 -0.81 1.03
C ASP A 164 -14.70 -1.24 2.40
N LEU A 165 -15.28 -2.42 2.48
CA LEU A 165 -15.95 -2.93 3.69
C LEU A 165 -15.04 -2.90 4.93
N GLU A 166 -13.79 -3.33 4.79
CA GLU A 166 -12.83 -3.35 5.90
C GLU A 166 -12.39 -1.94 6.29
N GLY A 167 -12.19 -1.04 5.32
CA GLY A 167 -11.84 0.35 5.56
C GLY A 167 -12.98 1.13 6.20
N GLU A 168 -14.26 0.88 5.80
CA GLU A 168 -15.45 1.43 6.46
C GLU A 168 -15.57 0.93 7.90
N ALA A 169 -15.43 -0.38 8.11
CA ALA A 169 -15.45 -0.95 9.47
C ALA A 169 -14.36 -0.36 10.36
N THR A 170 -13.15 -0.16 9.79
CA THR A 170 -12.04 0.46 10.50
C THR A 170 -12.34 1.92 10.84
N ALA A 171 -12.92 2.69 9.91
CA ALA A 171 -13.29 4.08 10.15
C ALA A 171 -14.35 4.20 11.26
N HIS A 172 -15.40 3.38 11.20
CA HIS A 172 -16.42 3.34 12.24
C HIS A 172 -15.85 2.97 13.60
N PHE A 173 -14.98 1.96 13.65
CA PHE A 173 -14.31 1.56 14.89
C PHE A 173 -13.51 2.73 15.49
N LEU A 174 -12.71 3.43 14.68
CA LEU A 174 -11.93 4.58 15.15
C LEU A 174 -12.83 5.73 15.64
N ALA A 175 -13.93 6.00 14.94
CA ALA A 175 -14.89 7.02 15.34
C ALA A 175 -15.53 6.71 16.70
N GLU A 176 -15.90 5.44 16.95
CA GLU A 176 -16.43 5.00 18.24
C GLU A 176 -15.36 5.04 19.35
N GLU A 177 -14.15 4.58 19.04
CA GLU A 177 -13.02 4.49 19.97
C GLU A 177 -12.61 5.87 20.50
N PHE A 178 -12.76 6.91 19.69
CA PHE A 178 -12.37 8.29 20.05
C PHE A 178 -13.55 9.24 20.24
N ARG A 179 -14.79 8.75 20.24
CA ARG A 179 -16.02 9.56 20.39
C ARG A 179 -16.01 10.50 21.61
N GLY A 180 -15.39 10.09 22.71
CA GLY A 180 -15.33 10.86 23.94
C GLY A 180 -14.23 11.94 24.00
N MET A 181 -13.40 12.07 22.96
CA MET A 181 -12.33 13.05 22.91
C MET A 181 -12.83 14.40 22.38
N PRO A 182 -12.29 15.54 22.85
CA PRO A 182 -12.69 16.88 22.42
C PRO A 182 -12.06 17.25 21.06
N ILE A 183 -12.18 16.38 20.07
CA ILE A 183 -11.64 16.53 18.72
C ILE A 183 -12.74 16.30 17.68
N LEU A 184 -12.63 16.98 16.55
CA LEU A 184 -13.46 16.67 15.38
C LEU A 184 -12.95 15.38 14.73
N ILE A 185 -13.84 14.44 14.46
CA ILE A 185 -13.52 13.24 13.68
C ILE A 185 -14.21 13.40 12.33
N SER A 186 -13.40 13.45 11.29
CA SER A 186 -13.88 13.59 9.92
C SER A 186 -13.36 12.44 9.04
N ARG A 187 -13.95 12.30 7.87
CA ARG A 187 -13.53 11.30 6.88
C ARG A 187 -13.32 11.97 5.52
N ILE A 188 -12.34 11.46 4.77
CA ILE A 188 -12.17 11.91 3.39
C ILE A 188 -13.44 11.63 2.58
N ALA A 189 -13.83 12.57 1.71
CA ALA A 189 -14.99 12.44 0.87
C ALA A 189 -14.84 11.28 -0.11
N SER A 190 -15.92 10.53 -0.30
CA SER A 190 -16.04 9.45 -1.29
C SER A 190 -17.08 9.85 -2.33
N GLY A 191 -16.89 9.43 -3.57
CA GLY A 191 -17.86 9.69 -4.62
C GLY A 191 -17.26 9.71 -6.02
N ILE A 192 -17.91 10.39 -6.95
CA ILE A 192 -17.49 10.48 -8.35
C ILE A 192 -16.22 11.31 -8.45
N PRO A 193 -15.15 10.80 -9.08
CA PRO A 193 -13.92 11.56 -9.29
C PRO A 193 -14.18 12.84 -10.09
N ALA A 194 -13.48 13.92 -9.76
CA ALA A 194 -13.59 15.18 -10.49
C ALA A 194 -13.17 14.97 -11.96
N GLY A 195 -14.04 15.45 -12.87
CA GLY A 195 -13.85 15.30 -14.32
C GLY A 195 -14.31 13.95 -14.89
N ALA A 196 -14.78 13.02 -14.08
CA ALA A 196 -15.41 11.79 -14.59
C ALA A 196 -16.88 12.07 -14.98
N ASP A 197 -17.32 11.44 -16.08
CA ASP A 197 -18.72 11.46 -16.50
C ASP A 197 -19.54 10.50 -15.61
N LEU A 198 -20.71 10.95 -15.21
CA LEU A 198 -21.66 10.21 -14.36
C LEU A 198 -22.05 8.85 -14.96
N SER A 199 -22.10 8.76 -16.30
CA SER A 199 -22.49 7.56 -17.03
C SER A 199 -21.52 6.39 -16.84
N TYR A 200 -20.27 6.65 -16.44
CA TYR A 200 -19.25 5.61 -16.21
C TYR A 200 -19.11 5.20 -14.75
N ALA A 201 -19.88 5.83 -13.85
CA ALA A 201 -19.82 5.49 -12.44
C ALA A 201 -20.63 4.20 -12.18
N ASP A 202 -20.03 3.27 -11.43
CA ASP A 202 -20.74 2.07 -10.99
C ASP A 202 -21.77 2.39 -9.89
N ALA A 203 -22.69 1.45 -9.63
CA ALA A 203 -23.78 1.63 -8.69
C ALA A 203 -23.31 1.93 -7.25
N ALA A 204 -22.18 1.35 -6.82
CA ALA A 204 -21.63 1.58 -5.49
C ALA A 204 -21.08 3.01 -5.37
N THR A 205 -20.32 3.47 -6.36
CA THR A 205 -19.81 4.85 -6.46
C THR A 205 -20.95 5.88 -6.48
N LEU A 206 -22.03 5.63 -7.26
CA LEU A 206 -23.20 6.49 -7.30
C LEU A 206 -23.91 6.56 -5.95
N ASN A 207 -24.05 5.42 -5.27
CA ASN A 207 -24.67 5.36 -3.95
C ASN A 207 -23.87 6.19 -2.92
N LEU A 208 -22.55 6.03 -2.89
CA LEU A 208 -21.67 6.81 -2.02
C LEU A 208 -21.78 8.33 -2.33
N ALA A 209 -21.77 8.71 -3.61
CA ALA A 209 -21.89 10.11 -4.01
C ALA A 209 -23.25 10.73 -3.61
N LEU A 210 -24.35 9.99 -3.80
CA LEU A 210 -25.70 10.47 -3.43
C LEU A 210 -25.87 10.56 -1.91
N ASN A 211 -25.34 9.62 -1.16
CA ASN A 211 -25.38 9.65 0.32
C ASN A 211 -24.50 10.76 0.89
N GLY A 212 -23.32 11.00 0.29
CA GLY A 212 -22.39 12.06 0.66
C GLY A 212 -22.67 13.43 0.02
N ARG A 213 -23.86 13.63 -0.64
CA ARG A 213 -24.20 14.88 -1.33
C ARG A 213 -24.18 16.08 -0.40
N ARG A 214 -23.64 17.20 -0.87
CA ARG A 214 -23.60 18.48 -0.14
C ARG A 214 -24.79 19.35 -0.53
N LYS A 215 -25.35 20.11 0.43
CA LYS A 215 -26.30 21.12 0.16
C LYS A 215 -25.63 22.35 -0.46
N LEU A 216 -26.11 22.87 -1.56
CA LEU A 216 -25.54 24.04 -2.25
C LEU A 216 -26.02 25.38 -1.69
N ASN A 217 -27.11 25.37 -0.91
CA ASN A 217 -27.70 26.58 -0.31
C ASN A 217 -27.26 26.84 1.14
N GLU A 218 -26.28 26.10 1.66
CA GLU A 218 -25.68 26.28 3.00
C GLU A 218 -24.25 26.81 2.91
N PHE A 219 -23.90 27.58 1.87
CA PHE A 219 -22.62 28.31 1.87
C PHE A 219 -22.77 29.57 2.75
N PRO A 220 -21.82 29.78 3.69
CA PRO A 220 -21.75 31.02 4.45
C PRO A 220 -21.39 32.20 3.57
#